data_0df08ec29465c65fcba4fc8de6f13f5d
#
_entry.id   0df08ec29465c65fcba4fc8de6f13f5d
#
_cell.length_a   1.000
_cell.length_b   1.000
_cell.length_c   1.000
_cell.angle_alpha   90.00
_cell.angle_beta   90.00
_cell.angle_gamma   90.00
#
_symmetry.space_group_name_H-M   'P 1'
#
loop_
_entity.id
_entity.type
_entity.pdbx_description
1 polymer ?
#
loop_
_entity_poly.entity_id
_entity_poly.type
_entity_poly.pdbx_seq_one_letter_code
_entity_poly.pdbx_strand_id
1 'polypeptide(L)'
;MDVLPAKPLLDNFIFLTNKIDSNNIEWFKSNPKDYTQWFNSINNKYPQAQRINEFNNLLLAKESVEELPDLFYRTSLQRVIQILKYHRDSFYFSIRKENKKVISAIITTLCTKVAEKTNFTSLNTVDLLKYITSELCIYAQLLSKDNLDQRYADKIVIKKTNCKWEIINPVNSEDNLADSWNEDEEKPKLFFKWIEEIRKEFATENEKEYFTNLSNTFGMENLNEDIKKYLGTPEQVTPMKPWRN
;
A
#
# COMPACT_ATOMS: atom_id res chain seq x y z
N MET A 1 17.24 13.83 6.20
CA MET A 1 17.46 12.41 6.56
C MET A 1 17.38 12.32 8.08
N ASP A 2 16.34 11.68 8.61
CA ASP A 2 16.19 11.57 10.05
C ASP A 2 17.04 10.38 10.53
N VAL A 3 17.93 10.63 11.47
CA VAL A 3 18.76 9.60 12.10
C VAL A 3 18.21 9.32 13.49
N LEU A 4 17.68 8.11 13.66
CA LEU A 4 17.20 7.66 14.97
C LEU A 4 18.32 6.87 15.66
N PRO A 5 18.71 7.24 16.89
CA PRO A 5 19.66 6.44 17.65
C PRO A 5 19.03 5.08 18.00
N ALA A 6 19.79 4.00 17.77
CA ALA A 6 19.35 2.63 18.02
C ALA A 6 20.43 1.86 18.80
N LYS A 7 19.99 1.03 19.75
CA LYS A 7 20.85 0.10 20.46
C LYS A 7 20.55 -1.33 20.00
N PRO A 8 21.56 -2.13 19.58
CA PRO A 8 21.33 -3.49 19.14
C PRO A 8 20.90 -4.39 20.31
N LEU A 9 20.04 -5.34 20.01
CA LEU A 9 19.62 -6.46 20.86
C LEU A 9 19.94 -7.79 20.17
N LEU A 10 19.64 -8.89 20.84
CA LEU A 10 19.69 -10.23 20.25
C LEU A 10 18.57 -10.41 19.19
N ASP A 11 18.74 -11.40 18.30
CA ASP A 11 17.73 -11.84 17.35
C ASP A 11 17.20 -10.74 16.40
N ASN A 12 18.10 -9.90 15.85
CA ASN A 12 17.78 -8.78 14.94
C ASN A 12 16.92 -7.67 15.54
N PHE A 13 16.62 -7.72 16.84
CA PHE A 13 15.92 -6.63 17.50
C PHE A 13 16.86 -5.46 17.77
N ILE A 14 16.27 -4.27 17.80
CA ILE A 14 16.92 -3.04 18.20
C ILE A 14 16.02 -2.29 19.17
N PHE A 15 16.63 -1.55 20.10
CA PHE A 15 15.91 -0.53 20.84
C PHE A 15 15.98 0.80 20.10
N LEU A 16 14.82 1.40 19.86
CA LEU A 16 14.67 2.77 19.39
C LEU A 16 14.27 3.67 20.54
N THR A 17 14.77 4.90 20.52
CA THR A 17 14.39 5.88 21.53
C THR A 17 13.24 6.74 21.05
N ASN A 18 12.28 7.00 21.94
CA ASN A 18 11.34 8.10 21.81
C ASN A 18 11.62 9.09 22.94
N LYS A 19 11.96 10.33 22.59
CA LYS A 19 12.19 11.37 23.57
C LYS A 19 10.83 12.02 23.87
N ILE A 20 10.26 11.71 25.03
CA ILE A 20 9.00 12.31 25.48
C ILE A 20 9.24 13.73 25.98
N ASP A 21 10.30 13.89 26.79
CA ASP A 21 10.77 15.20 27.29
C ASP A 21 12.29 15.16 27.56
N SER A 22 12.85 16.24 28.09
CA SER A 22 14.29 16.34 28.37
C SER A 22 14.85 15.28 29.35
N ASN A 23 13.98 14.65 30.13
CA ASN A 23 14.36 13.73 31.20
C ASN A 23 13.81 12.32 31.02
N ASN A 24 12.81 12.13 30.14
CA ASN A 24 12.14 10.86 29.91
C ASN A 24 12.46 10.33 28.52
N ILE A 25 13.18 9.23 28.48
CA ILE A 25 13.49 8.46 27.27
C ILE A 25 12.80 7.11 27.40
N GLU A 26 11.85 6.84 26.51
CA GLU A 26 11.29 5.51 26.35
C GLU A 26 12.04 4.73 25.27
N TRP A 27 12.21 3.44 25.52
CA TRP A 27 12.86 2.53 24.60
C TRP A 27 11.84 1.57 24.02
N PHE A 28 11.72 1.55 22.71
CA PHE A 28 10.85 0.63 22.00
C PHE A 28 11.65 -0.47 21.34
N LYS A 29 11.21 -1.69 21.55
CA LYS A 29 11.76 -2.87 20.87
C LYS A 29 11.22 -2.93 19.46
N SER A 30 12.10 -2.90 18.47
CA SER A 30 11.76 -2.94 17.05
C SER A 30 12.58 -4.00 16.34
N ASN A 31 12.03 -4.57 15.26
CA ASN A 31 12.71 -5.55 14.43
C ASN A 31 12.53 -5.23 12.93
N PRO A 32 13.18 -4.17 12.43
CA PRO A 32 13.00 -3.72 11.05
C PRO A 32 13.55 -4.71 10.03
N LYS A 33 14.57 -5.51 10.39
CA LYS A 33 15.18 -6.49 9.50
C LYS A 33 14.24 -7.65 9.21
N ASP A 34 13.67 -8.25 10.24
CA ASP A 34 12.74 -9.36 10.05
C ASP A 34 11.42 -8.87 9.46
N TYR A 35 10.99 -7.63 9.77
CA TYR A 35 9.84 -7.01 9.10
C TYR A 35 10.06 -6.89 7.58
N THR A 36 11.26 -6.48 7.17
CA THR A 36 11.62 -6.41 5.76
C THR A 36 11.65 -7.80 5.12
N GLN A 37 12.18 -8.80 5.81
CA GLN A 37 12.20 -10.19 5.34
C GLN A 37 10.78 -10.76 5.19
N TRP A 38 9.93 -10.55 6.19
CA TRP A 38 8.52 -10.94 6.13
C TRP A 38 7.81 -10.27 4.94
N PHE A 39 7.95 -8.95 4.78
CA PHE A 39 7.37 -8.24 3.66
C PHE A 39 7.85 -8.80 2.32
N ASN A 40 9.15 -9.00 2.15
CA ASN A 40 9.74 -9.51 0.91
C ASN A 40 9.30 -10.95 0.61
N SER A 41 9.09 -11.79 1.61
CA SER A 41 8.62 -13.17 1.42
C SER A 41 7.25 -13.25 0.74
N ILE A 42 6.42 -12.23 0.92
CA ILE A 42 5.10 -12.09 0.30
C ILE A 42 5.21 -11.27 -0.99
N ASN A 43 5.89 -10.14 -0.94
CA ASN A 43 6.05 -9.21 -2.05
C ASN A 43 6.67 -9.87 -3.29
N ASN A 44 7.65 -10.75 -3.11
CA ASN A 44 8.34 -11.43 -4.21
C ASN A 44 7.45 -12.44 -4.96
N LYS A 45 6.27 -12.76 -4.44
CA LYS A 45 5.27 -13.59 -5.14
C LYS A 45 4.48 -12.78 -6.18
N TYR A 46 4.51 -11.46 -6.10
CA TYR A 46 3.80 -10.56 -7.00
C TYR A 46 4.67 -10.16 -8.19
N PRO A 47 4.12 -10.11 -9.42
CA PRO A 47 4.90 -9.78 -10.59
C PRO A 47 5.45 -8.37 -10.47
N GLN A 48 6.67 -8.22 -10.86
CA GLN A 48 7.21 -6.93 -11.22
C GLN A 48 6.44 -6.47 -12.45
N ALA A 49 5.87 -5.28 -12.41
CA ALA A 49 4.99 -4.83 -13.48
C ALA A 49 5.71 -4.80 -14.84
N GLN A 50 4.94 -5.04 -15.88
CA GLN A 50 5.32 -5.12 -17.31
C GLN A 50 6.25 -4.01 -17.86
N ARG A 51 6.52 -2.95 -17.07
CA ARG A 51 7.53 -1.94 -17.44
C ARG A 51 8.90 -2.51 -17.76
N ILE A 52 9.25 -3.70 -17.29
CA ILE A 52 10.51 -4.37 -17.67
C ILE A 52 10.49 -4.71 -19.16
N ASN A 53 9.37 -5.17 -19.70
CA ASN A 53 9.29 -5.50 -21.13
C ASN A 53 9.34 -4.24 -22.00
N GLU A 54 8.65 -3.17 -21.62
CA GLU A 54 8.70 -1.88 -22.31
C GLU A 54 10.09 -1.24 -22.19
N PHE A 55 10.69 -1.37 -21.02
CA PHE A 55 12.04 -0.85 -20.79
C PHE A 55 13.10 -1.66 -21.53
N ASN A 56 13.01 -2.98 -21.55
CA ASN A 56 13.90 -3.83 -22.38
C ASN A 56 13.75 -3.51 -23.86
N ASN A 57 12.54 -3.20 -24.33
CA ASN A 57 12.32 -2.75 -25.70
C ASN A 57 12.94 -1.37 -25.99
N LEU A 58 12.93 -0.46 -24.99
CA LEU A 58 13.62 0.84 -25.06
C LEU A 58 15.15 0.69 -24.99
N LEU A 59 15.66 -0.26 -24.20
CA LEU A 59 17.08 -0.61 -24.11
C LEU A 59 17.59 -1.18 -25.42
N LEU A 60 16.83 -2.05 -26.08
CA LEU A 60 17.17 -2.61 -27.39
C LEU A 60 17.20 -1.54 -28.49
N ALA A 61 16.51 -0.42 -28.29
CA ALA A 61 16.48 0.70 -29.23
C ALA A 61 17.60 1.75 -28.99
N LYS A 62 18.36 1.66 -27.87
CA LYS A 62 19.45 2.60 -27.52
C LYS A 62 20.70 1.84 -27.10
N GLU A 63 21.79 2.03 -27.83
CA GLU A 63 23.08 1.33 -27.65
C GLU A 63 23.85 1.66 -26.35
N SER A 64 23.39 2.55 -25.51
CA SER A 64 24.03 2.84 -24.21
C SER A 64 23.02 3.35 -23.18
N VAL A 65 22.69 2.53 -22.19
CA VAL A 65 21.89 2.94 -21.04
C VAL A 65 22.59 2.47 -19.78
N GLU A 66 22.88 3.42 -18.87
CA GLU A 66 23.28 3.12 -17.49
C GLU A 66 22.23 2.23 -16.81
N GLU A 67 22.69 1.32 -15.94
CA GLU A 67 21.79 0.50 -15.12
C GLU A 67 20.77 1.40 -14.41
N LEU A 68 19.48 1.11 -14.61
CA LEU A 68 18.43 1.87 -13.97
C LEU A 68 18.40 1.59 -12.48
N PRO A 69 18.26 2.64 -11.65
CA PRO A 69 18.10 2.45 -10.22
C PRO A 69 16.88 1.58 -9.89
N ASP A 70 16.95 0.80 -8.80
CA ASP A 70 15.93 -0.12 -8.28
C ASP A 70 14.50 0.43 -8.21
N LEU A 71 14.34 1.74 -8.33
CA LEU A 71 13.06 2.48 -8.36
C LEU A 71 12.10 2.03 -9.47
N PHE A 72 12.62 1.42 -10.55
CA PHE A 72 11.81 0.96 -11.68
C PHE A 72 11.27 -0.48 -11.52
N TYR A 73 11.81 -1.23 -10.55
CA TYR A 73 11.49 -2.65 -10.35
C TYR A 73 10.53 -2.86 -9.17
N ARG A 74 9.39 -2.16 -9.17
CA ARG A 74 8.40 -2.32 -8.11
C ARG A 74 7.35 -3.35 -8.48
N THR A 75 7.05 -4.24 -7.53
CA THR A 75 5.94 -5.19 -7.66
C THR A 75 4.60 -4.47 -7.64
N SER A 76 3.54 -5.15 -8.08
CA SER A 76 2.17 -4.62 -7.97
C SER A 76 1.80 -4.31 -6.51
N LEU A 77 2.23 -5.13 -5.55
CA LEU A 77 1.99 -4.89 -4.12
C LEU A 77 2.68 -3.62 -3.62
N GLN A 78 3.95 -3.41 -3.97
CA GLN A 78 4.67 -2.18 -3.59
C GLN A 78 4.00 -0.93 -4.16
N ARG A 79 3.49 -1.01 -5.39
CA ARG A 79 2.77 0.11 -6.03
C ARG A 79 1.45 0.39 -5.34
N VAL A 80 0.67 -0.63 -5.02
CA VAL A 80 -0.58 -0.47 -4.26
C VAL A 80 -0.32 0.22 -2.92
N ILE A 81 0.68 -0.24 -2.18
CA ILE A 81 1.05 0.38 -0.89
C ILE A 81 1.42 1.85 -1.07
N GLN A 82 2.12 2.21 -2.15
CA GLN A 82 2.47 3.60 -2.43
C GLN A 82 1.25 4.43 -2.79
N ILE A 83 0.37 3.94 -3.67
CA ILE A 83 -0.88 4.61 -4.02
C ILE A 83 -1.69 4.89 -2.76
N LEU A 84 -1.84 3.89 -1.90
CA LEU A 84 -2.58 4.03 -0.64
C LEU A 84 -1.94 5.07 0.31
N LYS A 85 -0.62 5.10 0.42
CA LYS A 85 0.08 6.10 1.26
C LYS A 85 -0.11 7.52 0.72
N TYR A 86 -0.04 7.70 -0.59
CA TYR A 86 -0.29 9.00 -1.23
C TYR A 86 -1.73 9.46 -1.05
N HIS A 87 -2.68 8.58 -1.37
CA HIS A 87 -4.10 8.89 -1.20
C HIS A 87 -4.43 9.22 0.26
N ARG A 88 -3.85 8.49 1.22
CA ARG A 88 -3.97 8.81 2.64
C ARG A 88 -3.53 10.25 2.92
N ASP A 89 -2.35 10.64 2.45
CA ASP A 89 -1.82 11.97 2.71
C ASP A 89 -2.73 13.07 2.13
N SER A 90 -3.22 12.87 0.92
CA SER A 90 -4.20 13.77 0.28
C SER A 90 -5.53 13.82 1.05
N PHE A 91 -6.08 12.67 1.44
CA PHE A 91 -7.33 12.59 2.19
C PHE A 91 -7.25 13.33 3.52
N TYR A 92 -6.23 13.02 4.35
CA TYR A 92 -6.11 13.66 5.67
C TYR A 92 -5.79 15.15 5.58
N PHE A 93 -5.06 15.58 4.56
CA PHE A 93 -4.84 16.99 4.26
C PHE A 93 -6.15 17.70 3.89
N SER A 94 -6.97 17.11 3.01
CA SER A 94 -8.24 17.71 2.55
C SER A 94 -9.24 17.95 3.69
N ILE A 95 -9.25 17.06 4.68
CA ILE A 95 -10.13 17.19 5.85
C ILE A 95 -9.46 17.89 7.05
N ARG A 96 -8.22 18.39 6.91
CA ARG A 96 -7.43 19.07 7.94
C ARG A 96 -7.27 18.25 9.23
N LYS A 97 -6.94 16.96 9.06
CA LYS A 97 -6.78 15.98 10.16
C LYS A 97 -5.44 15.24 10.06
N GLU A 98 -4.37 15.91 9.65
CA GLU A 98 -3.04 15.31 9.44
C GLU A 98 -2.48 14.68 10.73
N ASN A 99 -2.83 15.23 11.89
CA ASN A 99 -2.44 14.69 13.19
C ASN A 99 -3.15 13.37 13.56
N LYS A 100 -4.23 13.02 12.86
CA LYS A 100 -4.97 11.75 13.00
C LYS A 100 -4.61 10.72 11.95
N LYS A 101 -3.68 11.06 11.09
CA LYS A 101 -3.26 10.23 9.95
C LYS A 101 -2.77 8.86 10.40
N VAL A 102 -3.29 7.81 9.75
CA VAL A 102 -2.82 6.45 9.97
C VAL A 102 -1.34 6.30 9.59
N ILE A 103 -0.57 5.63 10.43
CA ILE A 103 0.87 5.43 10.19
C ILE A 103 1.13 4.48 9.01
N SER A 104 2.25 4.69 8.34
CA SER A 104 2.64 3.90 7.17
C SER A 104 2.81 2.41 7.46
N ALA A 105 3.21 2.05 8.68
CA ALA A 105 3.36 0.67 9.12
C ALA A 105 2.02 -0.08 9.08
N ILE A 106 0.92 0.54 9.53
CA ILE A 106 -0.43 -0.05 9.46
C ILE A 106 -0.81 -0.35 8.01
N ILE A 107 -0.66 0.62 7.10
CA ILE A 107 -1.00 0.43 5.68
C ILE A 107 -0.17 -0.72 5.09
N THR A 108 1.15 -0.71 5.30
CA THR A 108 2.04 -1.76 4.78
C THR A 108 1.65 -3.12 5.34
N THR A 109 1.43 -3.23 6.65
CA THR A 109 1.07 -4.49 7.31
C THR A 109 -0.27 -5.03 6.83
N LEU A 110 -1.31 -4.19 6.76
CA LEU A 110 -2.64 -4.61 6.34
C LEU A 110 -2.65 -5.05 4.87
N CYS A 111 -2.07 -4.26 3.98
CA CYS A 111 -1.97 -4.63 2.57
C CYS A 111 -1.22 -5.94 2.37
N THR A 112 -0.11 -6.13 3.07
CA THR A 112 0.70 -7.34 2.95
C THR A 112 -0.03 -8.56 3.53
N LYS A 113 -0.70 -8.44 4.67
CA LYS A 113 -1.50 -9.53 5.25
C LYS A 113 -2.71 -9.91 4.39
N VAL A 114 -3.37 -8.94 3.75
CA VAL A 114 -4.44 -9.21 2.77
C VAL A 114 -3.87 -9.90 1.54
N ALA A 115 -2.75 -9.40 1.02
CA ALA A 115 -2.06 -9.99 -0.12
C ALA A 115 -1.55 -11.42 0.15
N GLU A 116 -1.10 -11.70 1.37
CA GLU A 116 -0.65 -13.05 1.80
C GLU A 116 -1.76 -14.08 1.73
N LYS A 117 -3.00 -13.67 2.03
CA LYS A 117 -4.18 -14.56 2.07
C LYS A 117 -4.84 -14.77 0.71
N THR A 118 -4.44 -14.03 -0.31
CA THR A 118 -4.97 -14.23 -1.66
C THR A 118 -4.18 -15.27 -2.42
N ASN A 119 -4.90 -16.10 -3.19
CA ASN A 119 -4.29 -17.02 -4.15
C ASN A 119 -3.99 -16.35 -5.51
N PHE A 120 -4.32 -15.07 -5.66
CA PHE A 120 -4.22 -14.33 -6.92
C PHE A 120 -2.95 -13.50 -6.99
N THR A 121 -1.80 -14.17 -7.04
CA THR A 121 -0.50 -13.48 -7.14
C THR A 121 -0.24 -12.83 -8.50
N SER A 122 -1.02 -13.15 -9.52
CA SER A 122 -0.89 -12.59 -10.88
C SER A 122 -1.63 -11.26 -11.09
N LEU A 123 -2.29 -10.71 -10.06
CA LEU A 123 -3.04 -9.46 -10.18
C LEU A 123 -2.12 -8.30 -10.55
N ASN A 124 -2.54 -7.51 -11.53
CA ASN A 124 -1.93 -6.23 -11.84
C ASN A 124 -2.20 -5.22 -10.68
N THR A 125 -1.58 -4.05 -10.75
CA THR A 125 -1.67 -3.04 -9.68
C THR A 125 -3.10 -2.58 -9.43
N VAL A 126 -3.91 -2.41 -10.49
CA VAL A 126 -5.30 -1.93 -10.39
C VAL A 126 -6.19 -2.96 -9.72
N ASP A 127 -6.14 -4.20 -10.19
CA ASP A 127 -6.96 -5.27 -9.65
C ASP A 127 -6.58 -5.61 -8.21
N LEU A 128 -5.28 -5.56 -7.90
CA LEU A 128 -4.80 -5.76 -6.53
C LEU A 128 -5.24 -4.61 -5.61
N LEU A 129 -5.23 -3.35 -6.08
CA LEU A 129 -5.75 -2.22 -5.32
C LEU A 129 -7.25 -2.38 -5.03
N LYS A 130 -8.05 -2.72 -6.04
CA LYS A 130 -9.49 -2.98 -5.88
C LYS A 130 -9.74 -4.12 -4.90
N TYR A 131 -8.97 -5.20 -5.00
CA TYR A 131 -9.09 -6.35 -4.09
C TYR A 131 -8.78 -5.96 -2.64
N ILE A 132 -7.61 -5.35 -2.40
CA ILE A 132 -7.18 -4.97 -1.04
C ILE A 132 -8.17 -3.98 -0.41
N THR A 133 -8.58 -2.95 -1.13
CA THR A 133 -9.52 -1.96 -0.58
C THR A 133 -10.89 -2.56 -0.30
N SER A 134 -11.36 -3.49 -1.14
CA SER A 134 -12.61 -4.23 -0.90
C SER A 134 -12.55 -5.09 0.36
N GLU A 135 -11.45 -5.84 0.56
CA GLU A 135 -11.26 -6.66 1.77
C GLU A 135 -11.20 -5.78 3.04
N LEU A 136 -10.50 -4.64 2.99
CA LEU A 136 -10.45 -3.71 4.12
C LEU A 136 -11.82 -3.08 4.44
N CYS A 137 -12.66 -2.83 3.42
CA CYS A 137 -14.04 -2.38 3.62
C CYS A 137 -14.92 -3.47 4.25
N ILE A 138 -14.73 -4.73 3.86
CA ILE A 138 -15.45 -5.86 4.50
C ILE A 138 -15.09 -5.92 5.98
N TYR A 139 -13.81 -5.73 6.34
CA TYR A 139 -13.39 -5.68 7.76
C TYR A 139 -14.09 -4.55 8.52
N ALA A 140 -14.24 -3.36 7.92
CA ALA A 140 -14.98 -2.26 8.55
C ALA A 140 -16.44 -2.66 8.87
N GLN A 141 -17.10 -3.32 7.93
CA GLN A 141 -18.48 -3.77 8.11
C GLN A 141 -18.61 -4.88 9.18
N LEU A 142 -17.64 -5.80 9.23
CA LEU A 142 -17.63 -6.88 10.19
C LEU A 142 -17.36 -6.39 11.62
N LEU A 143 -16.44 -5.42 11.76
CA LEU A 143 -16.08 -4.82 13.05
C LEU A 143 -17.21 -3.96 13.63
N SER A 144 -18.16 -3.51 12.82
CA SER A 144 -19.37 -2.82 13.27
C SER A 144 -20.45 -3.73 13.84
N LYS A 145 -20.31 -5.05 13.70
CA LYS A 145 -21.26 -6.05 14.20
C LYS A 145 -20.73 -6.67 15.49
N ASP A 146 -21.59 -6.78 16.49
CA ASP A 146 -21.24 -7.36 17.80
C ASP A 146 -20.91 -8.87 17.74
N ASN A 147 -21.35 -9.56 16.69
CA ASN A 147 -21.05 -10.97 16.44
C ASN A 147 -20.35 -11.12 15.08
N LEU A 148 -19.04 -11.23 15.12
CA LEU A 148 -18.25 -11.62 13.97
C LEU A 148 -18.60 -13.06 13.56
N ASP A 149 -18.99 -13.24 12.30
CA ASP A 149 -19.12 -14.58 11.73
C ASP A 149 -17.75 -15.27 11.77
N GLN A 150 -17.65 -16.40 12.50
CA GLN A 150 -16.41 -17.16 12.68
C GLN A 150 -15.69 -17.48 11.36
N ARG A 151 -16.46 -17.59 10.25
CA ARG A 151 -15.91 -17.81 8.90
C ARG A 151 -14.94 -16.72 8.43
N TYR A 152 -15.01 -15.55 9.02
CA TYR A 152 -14.14 -14.40 8.68
C TYR A 152 -13.10 -14.10 9.75
N ALA A 153 -13.20 -14.71 10.94
CA ALA A 153 -12.28 -14.44 12.06
C ALA A 153 -10.81 -14.66 11.68
N ASP A 154 -10.53 -15.72 10.91
CA ASP A 154 -9.18 -16.06 10.46
C ASP A 154 -8.66 -15.14 9.32
N LYS A 155 -9.58 -14.48 8.61
CA LYS A 155 -9.23 -13.57 7.53
C LYS A 155 -8.99 -12.14 8.01
N ILE A 156 -9.57 -11.77 9.13
CA ILE A 156 -9.50 -10.41 9.66
C ILE A 156 -8.14 -10.19 10.29
N VAL A 157 -7.45 -9.17 9.79
CA VAL A 157 -6.13 -8.74 10.29
C VAL A 157 -6.23 -7.58 11.27
N ILE A 158 -7.40 -6.98 11.41
CA ILE A 158 -7.73 -5.95 12.38
C ILE A 158 -8.66 -6.59 13.40
N LYS A 159 -8.29 -6.60 14.67
CA LYS A 159 -9.11 -7.14 15.75
C LYS A 159 -9.60 -6.02 16.65
N LYS A 160 -10.75 -6.24 17.27
CA LYS A 160 -11.25 -5.40 18.36
C LYS A 160 -11.68 -6.30 19.50
N THR A 161 -10.86 -6.42 20.51
CA THR A 161 -11.08 -7.29 21.68
C THR A 161 -11.25 -6.42 22.90
N ASN A 162 -12.34 -6.57 23.64
CA ASN A 162 -12.64 -5.76 24.83
C ASN A 162 -12.53 -4.24 24.57
N CYS A 163 -13.11 -3.77 23.47
CA CYS A 163 -13.05 -2.39 22.98
C CYS A 163 -11.66 -1.89 22.56
N LYS A 164 -10.62 -2.73 22.57
CA LYS A 164 -9.27 -2.37 22.14
C LYS A 164 -8.98 -2.83 20.73
N TRP A 165 -8.42 -1.95 19.93
CA TRP A 165 -7.96 -2.23 18.58
C TRP A 165 -6.60 -2.91 18.60
N GLU A 166 -6.46 -3.96 17.78
CA GLU A 166 -5.23 -4.74 17.67
C GLU A 166 -4.87 -4.93 16.19
N ILE A 167 -3.69 -4.46 15.81
CA ILE A 167 -3.02 -4.71 14.54
C ILE A 167 -1.60 -5.11 14.89
N ILE A 168 -1.40 -6.38 15.19
CA ILE A 168 -0.12 -6.88 15.68
C ILE A 168 0.92 -6.88 14.58
N ASN A 169 2.10 -6.35 14.90
CA ASN A 169 3.28 -6.41 14.05
C ASN A 169 3.62 -7.90 13.76
N PRO A 170 3.78 -8.29 12.48
CA PRO A 170 3.97 -9.69 12.10
C PRO A 170 5.24 -10.34 12.67
N VAL A 171 6.22 -9.55 13.08
CA VAL A 171 7.52 -10.03 13.59
C VAL A 171 7.80 -9.62 15.03
N ASN A 172 6.87 -8.92 15.67
CA ASN A 172 6.96 -8.55 17.07
C ASN A 172 5.56 -8.56 17.70
N SER A 173 5.22 -9.63 18.39
CA SER A 173 3.90 -9.82 19.00
C SER A 173 3.58 -8.84 20.13
N GLU A 174 4.60 -8.18 20.68
CA GLU A 174 4.46 -7.16 21.73
C GLU A 174 4.14 -5.77 21.15
N ASP A 175 4.32 -5.60 19.84
CA ASP A 175 4.13 -4.33 19.13
C ASP A 175 2.74 -4.29 18.47
N ASN A 176 1.83 -3.56 19.08
CA ASN A 176 0.51 -3.30 18.51
C ASN A 176 0.52 -1.96 17.73
N LEU A 177 0.58 -2.03 16.43
CA LEU A 177 0.60 -0.86 15.55
C LEU A 177 -0.63 0.05 15.73
N ALA A 178 -1.71 -0.47 16.33
CA ALA A 178 -2.95 0.27 16.59
C ALA A 178 -3.04 0.91 17.98
N ASP A 179 -1.97 0.95 18.77
CA ASP A 179 -2.01 1.52 20.12
C ASP A 179 -2.55 2.94 20.14
N SER A 180 -2.11 3.78 19.23
CA SER A 180 -2.63 5.14 19.10
C SER A 180 -4.13 5.24 18.76
N TRP A 181 -4.75 4.15 18.26
CA TRP A 181 -6.19 4.08 18.05
C TRP A 181 -6.97 3.84 19.34
N ASN A 182 -6.30 3.24 20.32
CA ASN A 182 -6.85 2.99 21.64
C ASN A 182 -6.84 4.25 22.53
N GLU A 183 -5.96 5.19 22.21
CA GLU A 183 -5.88 6.50 22.86
C GLU A 183 -6.83 7.52 22.24
N ASP A 184 -7.22 7.31 20.98
CA ASP A 184 -7.96 8.27 20.17
C ASP A 184 -8.93 7.57 19.21
N GLU A 185 -10.18 7.48 19.62
CA GLU A 185 -11.25 6.81 18.86
C GLU A 185 -11.56 7.46 17.49
N GLU A 186 -11.12 8.69 17.27
CA GLU A 186 -11.31 9.35 15.97
C GLU A 186 -10.42 8.71 14.90
N LYS A 187 -9.23 8.22 15.24
CA LYS A 187 -8.27 7.63 14.30
C LYS A 187 -8.84 6.41 13.56
N PRO A 188 -9.38 5.36 14.23
CA PRO A 188 -9.97 4.23 13.51
C PRO A 188 -11.20 4.62 12.70
N LYS A 189 -12.03 5.56 13.16
CA LYS A 189 -13.19 6.06 12.41
C LYS A 189 -12.76 6.73 11.11
N LEU A 190 -11.73 7.56 11.16
CA LEU A 190 -11.16 8.22 9.98
C LEU A 190 -10.47 7.23 9.04
N PHE A 191 -9.78 6.22 9.59
CA PHE A 191 -9.18 5.16 8.79
C PHE A 191 -10.23 4.43 7.94
N PHE A 192 -11.31 3.97 8.54
CA PHE A 192 -12.36 3.25 7.79
C PHE A 192 -13.11 4.17 6.82
N LYS A 193 -13.33 5.43 7.18
CA LYS A 193 -13.86 6.42 6.25
C LYS A 193 -12.94 6.59 5.03
N TRP A 194 -11.65 6.72 5.26
CA TRP A 194 -10.65 6.82 4.20
C TRP A 194 -10.65 5.58 3.28
N ILE A 195 -10.71 4.37 3.84
CA ILE A 195 -10.78 3.12 3.05
C ILE A 195 -12.06 3.07 2.20
N GLU A 196 -13.19 3.54 2.72
CA GLU A 196 -14.44 3.61 1.97
C GLU A 196 -14.36 4.61 0.81
N GLU A 197 -13.77 5.77 1.04
CA GLU A 197 -13.55 6.80 -0.01
C GLU A 197 -12.67 6.25 -1.13
N ILE A 198 -11.51 5.69 -0.80
CA ILE A 198 -10.61 5.14 -1.82
C ILE A 198 -11.25 3.98 -2.60
N ARG A 199 -12.05 3.13 -1.92
CA ARG A 199 -12.79 2.09 -2.63
C ARG A 199 -13.77 2.66 -3.63
N LYS A 200 -14.49 3.73 -3.27
CA LYS A 200 -15.45 4.41 -4.17
C LYS A 200 -14.74 5.01 -5.37
N GLU A 201 -13.62 5.68 -5.14
CA GLU A 201 -12.85 6.33 -6.21
C GLU A 201 -12.27 5.34 -7.22
N PHE A 202 -11.84 4.16 -6.77
CA PHE A 202 -11.21 3.16 -7.63
C PHE A 202 -12.11 1.97 -7.99
N ALA A 203 -13.39 1.97 -7.59
CA ALA A 203 -14.35 0.94 -7.96
C ALA A 203 -14.82 1.03 -9.42
N THR A 204 -14.54 2.15 -10.09
CA THR A 204 -14.97 2.38 -11.47
C THR A 204 -14.34 1.38 -12.44
N GLU A 205 -15.12 0.92 -13.42
CA GLU A 205 -14.62 0.11 -14.55
C GLU A 205 -14.18 1.00 -15.73
N ASN A 206 -14.47 2.29 -15.66
CA ASN A 206 -14.09 3.26 -16.69
C ASN A 206 -12.63 3.66 -16.51
N GLU A 207 -11.79 3.26 -17.46
CA GLU A 207 -10.36 3.53 -17.45
C GLU A 207 -10.04 5.04 -17.38
N LYS A 208 -10.79 5.87 -18.09
CA LYS A 208 -10.59 7.34 -18.05
C LYS A 208 -10.88 7.92 -16.67
N GLU A 209 -11.96 7.48 -16.04
CA GLU A 209 -12.33 7.89 -14.69
C GLU A 209 -11.31 7.43 -13.67
N TYR A 210 -10.82 6.19 -13.81
CA TYR A 210 -9.74 5.65 -12.99
C TYR A 210 -8.47 6.52 -13.06
N PHE A 211 -8.03 6.87 -14.26
CA PHE A 211 -6.86 7.73 -14.44
C PHE A 211 -7.10 9.16 -13.98
N THR A 212 -8.32 9.68 -14.11
CA THR A 212 -8.69 10.99 -13.57
C THR A 212 -8.59 11.00 -12.05
N ASN A 213 -9.10 9.96 -11.40
CA ASN A 213 -9.03 9.81 -9.94
C ASN A 213 -7.58 9.69 -9.47
N LEU A 214 -6.73 8.92 -10.18
CA LEU A 214 -5.30 8.88 -9.92
C LEU A 214 -4.65 10.26 -10.06
N SER A 215 -4.93 10.99 -11.15
CA SER A 215 -4.40 12.35 -11.38
C SER A 215 -4.73 13.28 -10.23
N ASN A 216 -6.00 13.26 -9.79
CA ASN A 216 -6.46 14.09 -8.67
C ASN A 216 -5.76 13.70 -7.36
N THR A 217 -5.62 12.39 -7.11
CA THR A 217 -4.94 11.86 -5.91
C THR A 217 -3.48 12.28 -5.85
N PHE A 218 -2.78 12.24 -6.99
CA PHE A 218 -1.36 12.57 -7.06
C PHE A 218 -1.07 14.05 -7.31
N GLY A 219 -2.11 14.89 -7.52
CA GLY A 219 -1.94 16.30 -7.88
C GLY A 219 -1.24 16.50 -9.23
N MET A 220 -1.36 15.55 -10.15
CA MET A 220 -0.74 15.58 -11.47
C MET A 220 -1.77 16.00 -12.51
N GLU A 221 -1.77 17.26 -12.90
CA GLU A 221 -2.74 17.80 -13.87
C GLU A 221 -2.67 17.14 -15.26
N ASN A 222 -1.55 16.52 -15.62
CA ASN A 222 -1.29 15.94 -16.94
C ASN A 222 -0.94 14.45 -16.93
N LEU A 223 -1.38 13.70 -15.93
CA LEU A 223 -1.05 12.25 -15.83
C LEU A 223 -1.46 11.49 -17.11
N ASN A 224 -2.57 11.89 -17.75
CA ASN A 224 -3.03 11.29 -19.00
C ASN A 224 -2.08 11.55 -20.18
N GLU A 225 -1.43 12.73 -20.25
CA GLU A 225 -0.45 13.03 -21.29
C GLU A 225 0.89 12.33 -21.03
N ASP A 226 1.32 12.31 -19.78
CA ASP A 226 2.54 11.61 -19.38
C ASP A 226 2.39 10.11 -19.54
N ILE A 227 1.25 9.52 -19.17
CA ILE A 227 0.97 8.10 -19.40
C ILE A 227 0.90 7.78 -20.89
N LYS A 228 0.23 8.60 -21.70
CA LYS A 228 0.22 8.44 -23.17
C LYS A 228 1.62 8.52 -23.77
N LYS A 229 2.45 9.41 -23.25
CA LYS A 229 3.85 9.57 -23.67
C LYS A 229 4.72 8.37 -23.29
N TYR A 230 4.43 7.72 -22.15
CA TYR A 230 5.17 6.55 -21.66
C TYR A 230 4.57 5.20 -22.10
N LEU A 231 3.27 5.11 -22.32
CA LEU A 231 2.60 3.88 -22.78
C LEU A 231 2.54 3.76 -24.31
N GLY A 232 2.90 4.84 -25.05
CA GLY A 232 2.69 4.92 -26.49
C GLY A 232 1.18 4.92 -26.81
N THR A 233 0.75 5.74 -27.75
CA THR A 233 -0.55 5.52 -28.38
C THR A 233 -0.48 4.16 -29.08
N PRO A 234 -1.42 3.23 -28.86
CA PRO A 234 -1.48 2.04 -29.69
C PRO A 234 -1.52 2.50 -31.15
N GLU A 235 -0.50 2.16 -31.92
CA GLU A 235 -0.55 2.37 -33.36
C GLU A 235 -1.83 1.70 -33.85
N GLN A 236 -2.71 2.50 -34.44
CA GLN A 236 -3.84 1.94 -35.17
C GLN A 236 -3.23 1.11 -36.31
N VAL A 237 -3.17 -0.19 -36.09
CA VAL A 237 -2.84 -1.13 -37.15
C VAL A 237 -3.93 -1.00 -38.17
N THR A 238 -3.71 -0.15 -39.18
CA THR A 238 -4.56 -0.14 -40.36
C THR A 238 -4.50 -1.57 -40.98
N PRO A 239 -5.63 -2.26 -41.08
CA PRO A 239 -5.62 -3.60 -41.65
C PRO A 239 -5.05 -3.49 -43.05
N MET A 240 -3.96 -4.21 -43.34
CA MET A 240 -3.42 -4.35 -44.67
C MET A 240 -4.56 -4.84 -45.59
N LYS A 241 -4.84 -4.06 -46.63
CA LYS A 241 -5.78 -4.49 -47.64
C LYS A 241 -5.31 -5.82 -48.20
N PRO A 242 -6.20 -6.84 -48.34
CA PRO A 242 -5.82 -8.10 -48.95
C PRO A 242 -5.43 -7.85 -50.40
N TRP A 243 -4.35 -8.50 -50.81
CA TRP A 243 -3.78 -8.50 -52.11
C TRP A 243 -4.84 -8.58 -53.20
N ARG A 244 -4.85 -7.61 -54.10
CA ARG A 244 -5.50 -7.78 -55.41
C ARG A 244 -4.42 -8.24 -56.41
N ASN A 245 -4.62 -9.44 -56.96
CA ASN A 245 -4.04 -9.86 -58.22
C ASN A 245 -4.50 -8.95 -59.35
#